data_bbef8131b99a6d9efb010a1309ba0372
#
_entry.id   bbef8131b99a6d9efb010a1309ba0372
#
_cell.length_a   1.000
_cell.length_b   1.000
_cell.length_c   1.000
_cell.angle_alpha   90.00
_cell.angle_beta   90.00
_cell.angle_gamma   90.00
#
_symmetry.space_group_name_H-M   'P 1'
#
loop_
_entity.id
_entity.type
_entity.pdbx_description
1 polymer ?
#
loop_
_entity_poly.entity_id
_entity_poly.type
_entity_poly.pdbx_seq_one_letter_code
_entity_poly.pdbx_strand_id
1 'polypeptide(L)'
;MFIGASFVRNANDVKEVKEFVKNEGSDALVYAKIENKSAVDHFDEILEEADGIVISRGDLSSEVAHELLPIILKKIIRKCNLAGKPVIVGTQILS
;
A
#
# COMPACT_ATOMS: atom_id res chain seq x y z
N MET A 1 4.24 -15.20 -5.41
CA MET A 1 4.47 -14.79 -4.02
C MET A 1 4.71 -13.30 -3.92
N PHE A 2 4.21 -12.66 -2.89
CA PHE A 2 4.50 -11.26 -2.70
C PHE A 2 4.86 -10.97 -1.25
N ILE A 3 5.55 -9.85 -1.05
CA ILE A 3 5.97 -9.39 0.25
C ILE A 3 5.24 -8.08 0.53
N GLY A 4 4.66 -7.94 1.72
CA GLY A 4 4.00 -6.71 2.12
C GLY A 4 4.97 -5.78 2.81
N ALA A 5 5.18 -4.60 2.22
CA ALA A 5 6.04 -3.59 2.81
C ALA A 5 5.24 -2.76 3.81
N SER A 6 5.56 -2.88 5.09
CA SER A 6 4.90 -2.14 6.15
C SER A 6 5.52 -0.77 6.35
N PHE A 7 4.78 0.12 6.97
CA PHE A 7 5.25 1.47 7.32
C PHE A 7 5.73 2.29 6.12
N VAL A 8 5.17 2.02 4.95
CA VAL A 8 5.46 2.80 3.75
C VAL A 8 4.85 4.19 3.89
N ARG A 9 5.63 5.22 3.62
CA ARG A 9 5.18 6.61 3.67
C ARG A 9 5.26 7.30 2.32
N ASN A 10 6.15 6.83 1.45
CA ASN A 10 6.36 7.44 0.14
C ASN A 10 6.98 6.41 -0.81
N ALA A 11 7.23 6.83 -2.04
CA ALA A 11 7.79 5.93 -3.06
C ALA A 11 9.17 5.41 -2.68
N ASN A 12 9.96 6.23 -2.01
CA ASN A 12 11.32 5.82 -1.64
C ASN A 12 11.32 4.62 -0.70
N ASP A 13 10.35 4.57 0.22
CA ASP A 13 10.24 3.43 1.14
C ASP A 13 9.98 2.14 0.37
N VAL A 14 9.16 2.21 -0.68
CA VAL A 14 8.90 1.04 -1.52
C VAL A 14 10.15 0.64 -2.30
N LYS A 15 10.87 1.62 -2.83
CA LYS A 15 12.10 1.35 -3.57
C LYS A 15 13.12 0.63 -2.71
N GLU A 16 13.25 1.04 -1.46
CA GLU A 16 14.19 0.41 -0.53
C GLU A 16 13.86 -1.06 -0.31
N VAL A 17 12.57 -1.37 -0.15
CA VAL A 17 12.15 -2.76 0.03
C VAL A 17 12.43 -3.56 -1.24
N LYS A 18 12.14 -2.98 -2.40
CA LYS A 18 12.38 -3.65 -3.67
C LYS A 18 13.87 -3.95 -3.88
N GLU A 19 14.72 -3.01 -3.50
CA GLU A 19 16.15 -3.21 -3.60
C GLU A 19 16.62 -4.33 -2.67
N PHE A 20 16.11 -4.34 -1.45
CA PHE A 20 16.45 -5.38 -0.51
C PHE A 20 16.06 -6.76 -1.04
N VAL A 21 14.84 -6.88 -1.56
CA VAL A 21 14.35 -8.14 -2.10
C VAL A 21 15.22 -8.59 -3.27
N LYS A 22 15.58 -7.67 -4.15
CA LYS A 22 16.41 -7.97 -5.29
C LYS A 22 17.80 -8.42 -4.87
N ASN A 23 18.38 -7.74 -3.89
CA ASN A 23 19.72 -8.06 -3.40
C ASN A 23 19.77 -9.43 -2.73
N GLU A 24 18.63 -9.88 -2.20
CA GLU A 24 18.55 -11.23 -1.61
C GLU A 24 18.33 -12.31 -2.67
N GLY A 25 18.35 -11.94 -3.93
CA GLY A 25 18.18 -12.89 -5.01
C GLY A 25 16.74 -13.35 -5.22
N SER A 26 15.78 -12.62 -4.69
CA SER A 26 14.37 -12.97 -4.83
C SER A 26 13.71 -12.16 -5.92
N ASP A 27 12.74 -12.75 -6.60
CA ASP A 27 11.93 -12.04 -7.57
C ASP A 27 10.50 -11.85 -7.05
N ALA A 28 10.33 -11.89 -5.73
CA ALA A 28 9.03 -11.67 -5.12
C ALA A 28 8.49 -10.27 -5.45
N LEU A 29 7.18 -10.19 -5.62
CA LEU A 29 6.54 -8.91 -5.83
C LEU A 29 6.45 -8.15 -4.50
N VAL A 30 6.47 -6.83 -4.58
CA VAL A 30 6.39 -5.99 -3.38
C VAL A 30 5.07 -5.22 -3.40
N TYR A 31 4.23 -5.50 -2.41
CA TYR A 31 2.96 -4.80 -2.24
C TYR A 31 3.15 -3.78 -1.12
N ALA A 32 2.74 -2.55 -1.37
CA ALA A 32 2.82 -1.50 -0.36
C ALA A 32 1.59 -1.51 0.52
N LYS A 33 1.78 -1.49 1.82
CA LYS A 33 0.66 -1.46 2.76
C LYS A 33 0.33 -0.01 3.09
N ILE A 34 -0.90 0.36 2.80
CA ILE A 34 -1.38 1.72 3.06
C ILE A 34 -2.03 1.71 4.44
N GLU A 35 -1.32 2.19 5.43
CA GLU A 35 -1.75 2.11 6.82
C GLU A 35 -1.66 3.44 7.56
N ASN A 36 -1.19 4.50 6.93
CA ASN A 36 -1.05 5.79 7.59
C ASN A 36 -1.38 6.94 6.64
N LYS A 37 -1.53 8.12 7.21
CA LYS A 37 -1.93 9.28 6.43
C LYS A 37 -0.88 9.67 5.39
N SER A 38 0.39 9.53 5.73
CA SER A 38 1.46 9.86 4.80
C SER A 38 1.37 9.02 3.53
N ALA A 39 1.07 7.72 3.68
CA ALA A 39 0.90 6.84 2.53
C ALA A 39 -0.28 7.26 1.68
N VAL A 40 -1.36 7.75 2.30
CA VAL A 40 -2.51 8.25 1.54
C VAL A 40 -2.13 9.51 0.77
N ASP A 41 -1.41 10.42 1.43
CA ASP A 41 -1.01 11.68 0.80
C ASP A 41 -0.04 11.47 -0.37
N HIS A 42 0.77 10.42 -0.31
CA HIS A 42 1.76 10.12 -1.34
C HIS A 42 1.38 8.88 -2.16
N PHE A 43 0.10 8.57 -2.20
CA PHE A 43 -0.35 7.33 -2.80
C PHE A 43 0.03 7.16 -4.25
N ASP A 44 -0.07 8.22 -5.05
CA ASP A 44 0.19 8.10 -6.49
C ASP A 44 1.62 7.64 -6.76
N GLU A 45 2.59 8.21 -6.06
CA GLU A 45 3.98 7.81 -6.25
C GLU A 45 4.25 6.41 -5.69
N ILE A 46 3.57 6.05 -4.60
CA ILE A 46 3.69 4.71 -4.03
C ILE A 46 3.16 3.67 -5.02
N LEU A 47 2.00 3.95 -5.60
CA LEU A 47 1.38 3.03 -6.56
C LEU A 47 2.28 2.81 -7.77
N GLU A 48 2.96 3.85 -8.20
CA GLU A 48 3.84 3.74 -9.36
C GLU A 48 4.99 2.77 -9.09
N GLU A 49 5.52 2.77 -7.87
CA GLU A 49 6.64 1.90 -7.52
C GLU A 49 6.22 0.50 -7.09
N ALA A 50 5.08 0.36 -6.46
CA ALA A 50 4.66 -0.93 -5.90
C ALA A 50 4.10 -1.84 -6.99
N ASP A 51 4.18 -3.14 -6.75
CA ASP A 51 3.58 -4.12 -7.65
C ASP A 51 2.10 -4.32 -7.34
N GLY A 52 1.68 -3.94 -6.15
CA GLY A 52 0.28 -4.00 -5.73
C GLY A 52 0.12 -3.25 -4.42
N ILE A 53 -1.11 -3.18 -3.95
CA ILE A 53 -1.45 -2.40 -2.76
C ILE A 53 -2.25 -3.25 -1.79
N VAL A 54 -1.94 -3.10 -0.49
CA VAL A 54 -2.74 -3.69 0.58
C VAL A 54 -3.24 -2.53 1.44
N ILE A 55 -4.54 -2.43 1.62
CA ILE A 55 -5.12 -1.39 2.47
C ILE A 55 -5.43 -1.97 3.84
N SER A 56 -4.78 -1.42 4.87
CA SER A 56 -5.03 -1.83 6.25
C SER A 56 -6.08 -0.89 6.84
N ARG A 57 -7.34 -1.29 6.74
CA ARG A 57 -8.45 -0.43 7.18
C ARG A 57 -8.37 -0.06 8.66
N GLY A 58 -8.03 -1.05 9.48
CA GLY A 58 -7.94 -0.80 10.93
C GLY A 58 -6.93 0.27 11.27
N ASP A 59 -5.77 0.19 10.64
CA ASP A 59 -4.70 1.16 10.91
C ASP A 59 -5.05 2.53 10.34
N LEU A 60 -5.63 2.56 9.13
CA LEU A 60 -6.02 3.83 8.52
C LEU A 60 -7.10 4.53 9.30
N SER A 61 -8.00 3.78 9.92
CA SER A 61 -9.12 4.39 10.63
C SER A 61 -8.68 5.22 11.82
N SER A 62 -7.47 5.00 12.32
CA SER A 62 -6.93 5.81 13.41
C SER A 62 -6.15 7.01 12.90
N GLU A 63 -5.88 7.07 11.59
CA GLU A 63 -5.06 8.12 11.01
C GLU A 63 -5.87 9.16 10.25
N VAL A 64 -7.05 8.82 9.79
CA VAL A 64 -7.87 9.74 8.99
C VAL A 64 -9.26 9.86 9.60
N ALA A 65 -9.94 10.94 9.25
CA ALA A 65 -11.30 11.15 9.75
C ALA A 65 -12.21 10.03 9.28
N HIS A 66 -13.07 9.59 10.17
CA HIS A 66 -13.96 8.47 9.92
C HIS A 66 -14.80 8.64 8.67
N GLU A 67 -15.29 9.86 8.46
CA GLU A 67 -16.13 10.16 7.32
C GLU A 67 -15.40 10.11 6.00
N LEU A 68 -14.08 10.29 6.02
CA LEU A 68 -13.28 10.30 4.81
C LEU A 68 -12.81 8.91 4.40
N LEU A 69 -12.83 7.97 5.31
CA LEU A 69 -12.29 6.64 5.03
C LEU A 69 -12.93 5.97 3.82
N PRO A 70 -14.26 5.92 3.69
CA PRO A 70 -14.87 5.29 2.51
C PRO A 70 -14.48 5.98 1.21
N ILE A 71 -14.33 7.31 1.25
CA ILE A 71 -13.95 8.07 0.06
C ILE A 71 -12.52 7.72 -0.34
N ILE A 72 -11.63 7.66 0.65
CA ILE A 72 -10.23 7.31 0.42
C ILE A 72 -10.12 5.91 -0.16
N LEU A 73 -10.86 4.95 0.40
CA LEU A 73 -10.82 3.58 -0.08
C LEU A 73 -11.27 3.48 -1.53
N LYS A 74 -12.36 4.18 -1.89
CA LYS A 74 -12.84 4.17 -3.26
C LYS A 74 -11.81 4.75 -4.23
N LYS A 75 -11.18 5.83 -3.83
CA LYS A 75 -10.16 6.47 -4.65
C LYS A 75 -8.98 5.54 -4.90
N ILE A 76 -8.50 4.90 -3.84
CA ILE A 76 -7.36 4.00 -3.93
C ILE A 76 -7.68 2.82 -4.84
N ILE A 77 -8.84 2.20 -4.63
CA ILE A 77 -9.24 1.05 -5.44
C ILE A 77 -9.35 1.44 -6.92
N ARG A 78 -9.95 2.59 -7.18
CA ARG A 78 -10.09 3.07 -8.55
C ARG A 78 -8.72 3.28 -9.21
N LYS A 79 -7.80 3.90 -8.49
CA LYS A 79 -6.47 4.17 -9.03
C LYS A 79 -5.71 2.87 -9.31
N CYS A 80 -5.84 1.88 -8.43
CA CYS A 80 -5.22 0.58 -8.66
C CYS A 80 -5.80 -0.10 -9.88
N ASN A 81 -7.12 -0.04 -10.05
CA ASN A 81 -7.77 -0.64 -11.21
C ASN A 81 -7.31 0.03 -12.49
N LEU A 82 -7.19 1.35 -12.50
CA LEU A 82 -6.73 2.07 -13.67
C LEU A 82 -5.27 1.76 -14.00
N ALA A 83 -4.46 1.51 -12.99
CA ALA A 83 -3.06 1.16 -13.18
C ALA A 83 -2.86 -0.32 -13.51
N GLY A 84 -3.91 -1.11 -13.41
CA GLY A 84 -3.81 -2.55 -13.64
C GLY A 84 -3.05 -3.28 -12.56
N LYS A 85 -3.07 -2.74 -11.33
CA LYS A 85 -2.35 -3.35 -10.21
C LYS A 85 -3.33 -3.90 -9.18
N PRO A 86 -3.01 -5.05 -8.56
CA PRO A 86 -3.91 -5.64 -7.57
C PRO A 86 -4.05 -4.77 -6.33
N VAL A 87 -5.23 -4.82 -5.73
CA VAL A 87 -5.48 -4.16 -4.46
C VAL A 87 -6.21 -5.14 -3.54
N ILE A 88 -5.70 -5.25 -2.31
CA ILE A 88 -6.30 -6.12 -1.29
C ILE A 88 -6.76 -5.21 -0.17
N VAL A 89 -8.03 -5.33 0.22
CA VAL A 89 -8.54 -4.56 1.35
C VAL A 89 -8.68 -5.51 2.52
N GLY A 90 -7.85 -5.28 3.54
CA GLY A 90 -7.86 -6.13 4.71
C GLY A 90 -8.51 -5.44 5.87
N THR A 91 -9.22 -6.23 6.68
CA THR A 91 -9.58 -5.73 7.96
C THR A 91 -8.48 -6.18 8.87
N GLN A 92 -8.63 -5.96 10.12
CA GLN A 92 -7.69 -6.35 11.06
C GLN A 92 -7.60 -7.78 11.11
N ILE A 93 -6.61 -8.32 10.87
CA ILE A 93 -6.48 -9.64 10.88
C ILE A 93 -6.08 -10.21 11.92
N LEU A 94 -6.40 -10.86 12.28
CA LEU A 94 -6.06 -11.45 13.19
C LEU A 94 -5.19 -12.13 13.11
N SER A 95 -4.70 -12.20 13.26
CA SER A 95 -3.77 -12.91 13.22
C SER A 95 -3.34 -13.39 13.91
#